data_ebb7be190faa705808d22bf5768e663e
#
_entry.id   ebb7be190faa705808d22bf5768e663e
#
_cell.length_a   1.000
_cell.length_b   1.000
_cell.length_c   1.000
_cell.angle_alpha   90.00
_cell.angle_beta   90.00
_cell.angle_gamma   90.00
#
_symmetry.space_group_name_H-M   'P 1'
#
loop_
_entity.id
_entity.type
_entity.pdbx_description
1 polymer ?
#
loop_
_entity_poly.entity_id
_entity_poly.type
_entity_poly.pdbx_seq_one_letter_code
_entity_poly.pdbx_strand_id
1 'polypeptide(L)'
;MGKKYVESAKLIDKSALYNPAEALELAVKTAKANFDETIELHVRLGVDPRHADQQVRGAVVLPNGTGKTVRVLVFAKGDKAKEAQEAGADFVGAEELVQKIQSENWFDYDVVVATPDMMGVVGRIGRVLGPKGLMPNPKSGTVTFDVAKAIQEIKAGKVEYRVDKTAIVHCPIGKKSFGVEKLQQNFHALMDALVKAKPAAAKGQYVKSVSVSSTMGPGAKVNPTKVLD
;
A
#
# COMPACT_ATOMS: atom_id res chain seq x y z
N MET A 1 -27.05 -8.14 -4.68
CA MET A 1 -25.82 -8.86 -4.28
C MET A 1 -25.80 -10.24 -4.97
N GLY A 2 -24.62 -10.67 -5.45
CA GLY A 2 -24.49 -11.99 -6.10
C GLY A 2 -24.62 -13.15 -5.10
N LYS A 3 -25.06 -14.34 -5.58
CA LYS A 3 -25.26 -15.54 -4.75
C LYS A 3 -24.02 -15.90 -3.93
N LYS A 4 -22.84 -15.92 -4.55
CA LYS A 4 -21.54 -16.22 -3.89
C LYS A 4 -21.25 -15.28 -2.72
N TYR A 5 -21.53 -13.97 -2.86
CA TYR A 5 -21.33 -13.00 -1.78
C TYR A 5 -22.29 -13.25 -0.61
N VAL A 6 -23.55 -13.54 -0.87
CA VAL A 6 -24.55 -13.86 0.17
C VAL A 6 -24.15 -15.08 0.98
N GLU A 7 -23.64 -16.12 0.31
CA GLU A 7 -23.12 -17.32 0.96
C GLU A 7 -21.88 -17.01 1.82
N SER A 8 -20.94 -16.21 1.31
CA SER A 8 -19.75 -15.79 2.04
C SER A 8 -20.11 -14.93 3.26
N ALA A 9 -21.10 -14.04 3.12
CA ALA A 9 -21.55 -13.17 4.20
C ALA A 9 -22.20 -13.92 5.38
N LYS A 10 -22.76 -15.11 5.15
CA LYS A 10 -23.31 -15.97 6.21
C LYS A 10 -22.23 -16.58 7.12
N LEU A 11 -20.97 -16.64 6.65
CA LEU A 11 -19.85 -17.18 7.40
C LEU A 11 -19.25 -16.18 8.40
N ILE A 12 -19.62 -14.88 8.29
CA ILE A 12 -19.08 -13.81 9.11
C ILE A 12 -20.19 -13.21 9.96
N ASP A 13 -20.03 -13.26 11.28
CA ASP A 13 -20.88 -12.51 12.19
C ASP A 13 -20.41 -11.05 12.22
N LYS A 14 -21.26 -10.13 11.78
CA LYS A 14 -20.96 -8.70 11.70
C LYS A 14 -20.85 -8.02 13.08
N SER A 15 -21.37 -8.63 14.13
CA SER A 15 -21.31 -8.14 15.51
C SER A 15 -20.05 -8.61 16.22
N ALA A 16 -19.48 -9.73 15.82
CA ALA A 16 -18.28 -10.30 16.43
C ALA A 16 -17.01 -9.50 16.10
N LEU A 17 -16.08 -9.50 17.06
CA LEU A 17 -14.70 -9.03 16.91
C LEU A 17 -13.78 -10.25 16.95
N TYR A 18 -13.18 -10.58 15.83
CA TYR A 18 -12.34 -11.76 15.64
C TYR A 18 -10.89 -11.48 16.06
N ASN A 19 -10.14 -12.52 16.41
CA ASN A 19 -8.70 -12.45 16.50
C ASN A 19 -8.09 -12.26 15.09
N PRO A 20 -6.88 -11.68 14.93
CA PRO A 20 -6.27 -11.45 13.62
C PRO A 20 -6.21 -12.72 12.75
N ALA A 21 -5.76 -13.85 13.32
CA ALA A 21 -5.67 -15.13 12.61
C ALA A 21 -7.04 -15.62 12.11
N GLU A 22 -8.07 -15.58 12.97
CA GLU A 22 -9.44 -15.99 12.64
C GLU A 22 -10.04 -15.09 11.54
N ALA A 23 -9.82 -13.77 11.63
CA ALA A 23 -10.29 -12.82 10.62
C ALA A 23 -9.65 -13.08 9.24
N LEU A 24 -8.34 -13.38 9.22
CA LEU A 24 -7.61 -13.74 8.01
C LEU A 24 -8.09 -15.07 7.42
N GLU A 25 -8.34 -16.09 8.25
CA GLU A 25 -8.94 -17.34 7.80
C GLU A 25 -10.31 -17.12 7.16
N LEU A 26 -11.15 -16.31 7.78
CA LEU A 26 -12.46 -15.96 7.25
C LEU A 26 -12.34 -15.21 5.92
N ALA A 27 -11.41 -14.25 5.81
CA ALA A 27 -11.16 -13.52 4.57
C ALA A 27 -10.72 -14.46 3.44
N VAL A 28 -9.83 -15.42 3.71
CA VAL A 28 -9.38 -16.43 2.74
C VAL A 28 -10.51 -17.39 2.36
N LYS A 29 -11.33 -17.85 3.32
CA LYS A 29 -12.49 -18.75 3.08
C LYS A 29 -13.59 -18.07 2.27
N THR A 30 -13.78 -16.76 2.44
CA THR A 30 -14.82 -15.98 1.75
C THR A 30 -14.39 -15.47 0.38
N ALA A 31 -13.11 -15.59 0.03
CA ALA A 31 -12.56 -15.28 -1.28
C ALA A 31 -12.95 -16.37 -2.30
N LYS A 32 -14.10 -16.20 -2.96
CA LYS A 32 -14.71 -17.20 -3.90
C LYS A 32 -14.63 -16.77 -5.38
N ALA A 33 -13.86 -15.75 -5.73
CA ALA A 33 -13.66 -15.36 -7.12
C ALA A 33 -12.78 -16.37 -7.87
N ASN A 34 -12.86 -16.34 -9.21
CA ASN A 34 -12.10 -17.22 -10.08
C ASN A 34 -10.67 -16.73 -10.36
N PHE A 35 -10.22 -15.70 -9.64
CA PHE A 35 -8.86 -15.15 -9.68
C PHE A 35 -8.27 -15.12 -8.27
N ASP A 36 -6.96 -14.95 -8.17
CA ASP A 36 -6.28 -14.85 -6.89
C ASP A 36 -6.57 -13.49 -6.24
N GLU A 37 -7.58 -13.48 -5.35
CA GLU A 37 -8.06 -12.26 -4.70
C GLU A 37 -6.98 -11.66 -3.80
N THR A 38 -6.94 -10.33 -3.76
CA THR A 38 -6.10 -9.59 -2.81
C THR A 38 -6.80 -9.56 -1.46
N ILE A 39 -6.05 -9.81 -0.39
CA ILE A 39 -6.51 -9.59 0.97
C ILE A 39 -6.04 -8.19 1.40
N GLU A 40 -6.98 -7.39 1.88
CA GLU A 40 -6.78 -5.99 2.23
C GLU A 40 -7.07 -5.76 3.70
N LEU A 41 -6.26 -4.91 4.31
CA LEU A 41 -6.40 -4.44 5.68
C LEU A 41 -6.91 -2.99 5.68
N HIS A 42 -7.95 -2.75 6.46
CA HIS A 42 -8.56 -1.43 6.61
C HIS A 42 -8.51 -1.04 8.09
N VAL A 43 -7.81 0.06 8.38
CA VAL A 43 -7.60 0.53 9.76
C VAL A 43 -8.15 1.94 9.91
N ARG A 44 -9.19 2.10 10.73
CA ARG A 44 -9.70 3.41 11.10
C ARG A 44 -8.90 3.97 12.27
N LEU A 45 -8.28 5.12 12.04
CA LEU A 45 -7.44 5.80 13.01
C LEU A 45 -8.21 6.91 13.75
N GLY A 46 -7.75 7.23 14.95
CA GLY A 46 -8.25 8.34 15.76
C GLY A 46 -7.54 9.65 15.45
N VAL A 47 -7.47 10.02 14.17
CA VAL A 47 -6.83 11.26 13.68
C VAL A 47 -7.84 12.11 12.90
N ASP A 48 -7.59 13.40 12.79
CA ASP A 48 -8.31 14.28 11.86
C ASP A 48 -7.41 14.58 10.65
N PRO A 49 -7.72 13.96 9.48
CA PRO A 49 -6.90 14.11 8.27
C PRO A 49 -6.94 15.51 7.63
N ARG A 50 -7.78 16.43 8.12
CA ARG A 50 -7.82 17.82 7.69
C ARG A 50 -6.63 18.61 8.21
N HIS A 51 -6.07 18.20 9.35
CA HIS A 51 -4.90 18.82 9.95
C HIS A 51 -3.61 18.17 9.43
N ALA A 52 -2.69 18.98 8.95
CA ALA A 52 -1.45 18.52 8.33
C ALA A 52 -0.54 17.73 9.31
N ASP A 53 -0.58 18.05 10.60
CA ASP A 53 0.11 17.39 11.69
C ASP A 53 -0.49 16.04 12.11
N GLN A 54 -1.72 15.76 11.67
CA GLN A 54 -2.41 14.49 11.92
C GLN A 54 -2.51 13.58 10.67
N GLN A 55 -1.89 13.99 9.56
CA GLN A 55 -1.83 13.15 8.37
C GLN A 55 -0.84 12.00 8.56
N VAL A 56 -1.35 10.78 8.59
CA VAL A 56 -0.57 9.54 8.64
C VAL A 56 -0.25 9.10 7.22
N ARG A 57 1.02 9.12 6.85
CA ARG A 57 1.53 8.64 5.57
C ARG A 57 2.92 8.06 5.75
N GLY A 58 3.19 6.92 5.14
CA GLY A 58 4.47 6.25 5.17
C GLY A 58 4.52 5.08 4.21
N ALA A 59 5.55 4.28 4.35
CA ALA A 59 5.72 3.04 3.63
C ALA A 59 6.27 1.96 4.55
N VAL A 60 5.96 0.71 4.26
CA VAL A 60 6.45 -0.47 4.96
C VAL A 60 6.83 -1.54 3.95
N VAL A 61 7.93 -2.24 4.18
CA VAL A 61 8.29 -3.42 3.40
C VAL A 61 7.64 -4.63 4.06
N LEU A 62 6.76 -5.30 3.31
CA LEU A 62 6.08 -6.50 3.81
C LEU A 62 7.02 -7.71 3.74
N PRO A 63 7.17 -8.52 4.80
CA PRO A 63 8.08 -9.66 4.83
C PRO A 63 7.88 -10.66 3.68
N ASN A 64 6.61 -10.87 3.30
CA ASN A 64 6.25 -11.81 2.24
C ASN A 64 5.84 -11.11 0.92
N GLY A 65 6.08 -9.79 0.82
CA GLY A 65 5.65 -8.99 -0.33
C GLY A 65 4.12 -8.89 -0.46
N THR A 66 3.67 -8.39 -1.61
CA THR A 66 2.24 -8.22 -1.93
C THR A 66 1.70 -9.29 -2.89
N GLY A 67 2.58 -10.10 -3.50
CA GLY A 67 2.22 -11.05 -4.55
C GLY A 67 1.89 -10.41 -5.91
N LYS A 68 2.24 -9.12 -6.09
CA LYS A 68 2.14 -8.41 -7.35
C LYS A 68 3.53 -8.11 -7.88
N THR A 69 3.79 -8.43 -9.14
CA THR A 69 5.00 -7.96 -9.82
C THR A 69 4.83 -6.46 -10.12
N VAL A 70 5.69 -5.63 -9.53
CA VAL A 70 5.64 -4.18 -9.63
C VAL A 70 6.61 -3.72 -10.70
N ARG A 71 6.14 -2.92 -11.66
CA ARG A 71 6.97 -2.26 -12.68
C ARG A 71 7.37 -0.88 -12.17
N VAL A 72 8.67 -0.66 -12.12
CA VAL A 72 9.27 0.54 -11.53
C VAL A 72 9.79 1.46 -12.62
N LEU A 73 9.29 2.69 -12.64
CA LEU A 73 9.79 3.80 -13.45
C LEU A 73 10.72 4.67 -12.61
N VAL A 74 11.90 4.96 -13.10
CA VAL A 74 12.89 5.79 -12.40
C VAL A 74 13.24 7.03 -13.21
N PHE A 75 13.08 8.19 -12.59
CA PHE A 75 13.59 9.47 -13.11
C PHE A 75 14.96 9.77 -12.49
N ALA A 76 16.02 9.55 -13.27
CA ALA A 76 17.38 9.82 -12.86
C ALA A 76 18.26 10.22 -14.06
N LYS A 77 19.37 10.92 -13.80
CA LYS A 77 20.36 11.33 -14.80
C LYS A 77 21.74 10.77 -14.49
N GLY A 78 22.56 10.62 -15.53
CA GLY A 78 23.97 10.23 -15.39
C GLY A 78 24.18 8.87 -14.73
N ASP A 79 25.08 8.81 -13.76
CA ASP A 79 25.44 7.56 -13.08
C ASP A 79 24.28 6.96 -12.27
N LYS A 80 23.36 7.78 -11.75
CA LYS A 80 22.18 7.29 -11.05
C LYS A 80 21.20 6.56 -11.98
N ALA A 81 21.16 6.90 -13.25
CA ALA A 81 20.38 6.16 -14.23
C ALA A 81 20.97 4.76 -14.50
N LYS A 82 22.30 4.64 -14.55
CA LYS A 82 22.97 3.33 -14.66
C LYS A 82 22.74 2.46 -13.42
N GLU A 83 22.91 3.04 -12.23
CA GLU A 83 22.63 2.39 -10.95
C GLU A 83 21.17 1.87 -10.88
N ALA A 84 20.21 2.65 -11.39
CA ALA A 84 18.82 2.23 -11.45
C ALA A 84 18.60 1.04 -12.41
N GLN A 85 19.26 1.03 -13.57
CA GLN A 85 19.19 -0.09 -14.51
C GLN A 85 19.80 -1.37 -13.92
N GLU A 86 20.97 -1.26 -13.30
CA GLU A 86 21.65 -2.39 -12.64
C GLU A 86 20.82 -2.94 -11.46
N ALA A 87 20.11 -2.07 -10.72
CA ALA A 87 19.19 -2.47 -9.66
C ALA A 87 17.88 -3.11 -10.18
N GLY A 88 17.68 -3.15 -11.49
CA GLY A 88 16.55 -3.82 -12.12
C GLY A 88 15.29 -2.95 -12.26
N ALA A 89 15.42 -1.64 -12.42
CA ALA A 89 14.29 -0.79 -12.81
C ALA A 89 13.78 -1.20 -14.21
N ASP A 90 12.46 -1.17 -14.39
CA ASP A 90 11.84 -1.57 -15.66
C ASP A 90 11.95 -0.44 -16.70
N PHE A 91 11.89 0.79 -16.25
CA PHE A 91 12.04 1.99 -17.10
C PHE A 91 12.92 3.01 -16.38
N VAL A 92 13.92 3.52 -17.09
CA VAL A 92 14.82 4.56 -16.56
C VAL A 92 14.99 5.64 -17.61
N GLY A 93 14.88 6.89 -17.20
CA GLY A 93 15.08 8.02 -18.08
C GLY A 93 14.89 9.36 -17.38
N ALA A 94 14.87 10.43 -18.19
CA ALA A 94 14.79 11.80 -17.71
C ALA A 94 13.61 12.56 -18.36
N GLU A 95 13.89 13.60 -19.12
CA GLU A 95 12.88 14.47 -19.72
C GLU A 95 12.09 13.79 -20.83
N GLU A 96 12.70 12.84 -21.54
CA GLU A 96 12.06 12.06 -22.60
C GLU A 96 10.87 11.24 -22.08
N LEU A 97 10.97 10.66 -20.88
CA LEU A 97 9.86 9.93 -20.26
C LEU A 97 8.71 10.88 -19.86
N VAL A 98 9.04 12.10 -19.45
CA VAL A 98 8.01 13.11 -19.15
C VAL A 98 7.22 13.46 -20.42
N GLN A 99 7.91 13.65 -21.54
CA GLN A 99 7.28 13.91 -22.83
C GLN A 99 6.39 12.72 -23.26
N LYS A 100 6.89 11.50 -23.14
CA LYS A 100 6.14 10.28 -23.45
C LYS A 100 4.85 10.16 -22.61
N ILE A 101 4.93 10.41 -21.31
CA ILE A 101 3.76 10.40 -20.42
C ILE A 101 2.73 11.45 -20.83
N GLN A 102 3.18 12.65 -21.23
CA GLN A 102 2.29 13.75 -21.64
C GLN A 102 1.65 13.54 -23.00
N SER A 103 2.42 13.06 -24.00
CA SER A 103 1.96 12.92 -25.37
C SER A 103 1.14 11.65 -25.61
N GLU A 104 1.55 10.54 -25.00
CA GLU A 104 0.99 9.21 -25.27
C GLU A 104 0.04 8.72 -24.16
N ASN A 105 -0.12 9.46 -23.04
CA ASN A 105 -0.80 8.97 -21.84
C ASN A 105 -0.27 7.59 -21.39
N TRP A 106 1.05 7.40 -21.45
CA TRP A 106 1.69 6.13 -21.13
C TRP A 106 1.82 5.92 -19.63
N PHE A 107 1.26 4.83 -19.12
CA PHE A 107 1.23 4.46 -17.69
C PHE A 107 1.50 2.97 -17.46
N ASP A 108 2.38 2.36 -18.24
CA ASP A 108 2.73 0.93 -18.12
C ASP A 108 3.68 0.66 -16.94
N TYR A 109 3.55 1.40 -15.86
CA TYR A 109 4.31 1.27 -14.63
C TYR A 109 3.40 1.43 -13.40
N ASP A 110 3.83 0.85 -12.29
CA ASP A 110 3.04 0.80 -11.05
C ASP A 110 3.59 1.72 -9.97
N VAL A 111 4.90 2.00 -9.98
CA VAL A 111 5.57 2.89 -9.02
C VAL A 111 6.56 3.79 -9.73
N VAL A 112 6.63 5.04 -9.28
CA VAL A 112 7.60 6.02 -9.78
C VAL A 112 8.60 6.37 -8.67
N VAL A 113 9.87 6.27 -8.99
CA VAL A 113 10.99 6.74 -8.16
C VAL A 113 11.67 7.91 -8.86
N ALA A 114 12.07 8.91 -8.12
CA ALA A 114 12.78 10.06 -8.66
C ALA A 114 13.95 10.47 -7.78
N THR A 115 15.05 10.89 -8.39
CA THR A 115 16.09 11.60 -7.65
C THR A 115 15.63 13.03 -7.35
N PRO A 116 16.04 13.63 -6.22
CA PRO A 116 15.61 14.98 -5.83
C PRO A 116 15.83 16.06 -6.89
N ASP A 117 16.91 15.96 -7.67
CA ASP A 117 17.25 16.85 -8.77
C ASP A 117 16.26 16.76 -9.94
N MET A 118 15.63 15.58 -10.15
CA MET A 118 14.62 15.37 -11.20
C MET A 118 13.22 15.82 -10.79
N MET A 119 12.98 16.13 -9.50
CA MET A 119 11.65 16.52 -9.03
C MET A 119 11.10 17.79 -9.69
N GLY A 120 11.96 18.72 -10.13
CA GLY A 120 11.54 19.88 -10.91
C GLY A 120 10.93 19.53 -12.26
N VAL A 121 11.44 18.48 -12.89
CA VAL A 121 10.95 17.97 -14.19
C VAL A 121 9.67 17.14 -13.97
N VAL A 122 9.69 16.24 -12.99
CA VAL A 122 8.53 15.41 -12.61
C VAL A 122 7.35 16.27 -12.14
N GLY A 123 7.61 17.40 -11.49
CA GLY A 123 6.59 18.36 -11.05
C GLY A 123 5.71 18.88 -12.18
N ARG A 124 6.24 18.98 -13.42
CA ARG A 124 5.47 19.40 -14.60
C ARG A 124 4.32 18.45 -14.96
N ILE A 125 4.49 17.15 -14.64
CA ILE A 125 3.46 16.11 -14.85
C ILE A 125 2.70 15.76 -13.56
N GLY A 126 2.90 16.52 -12.48
CA GLY A 126 2.24 16.29 -11.19
C GLY A 126 0.71 16.29 -11.27
N ARG A 127 0.12 17.08 -12.18
CA ARG A 127 -1.33 17.08 -12.44
C ARG A 127 -1.85 15.77 -13.04
N VAL A 128 -0.98 15.01 -13.67
CA VAL A 128 -1.30 13.71 -14.29
C VAL A 128 -0.98 12.56 -13.35
N LEU A 129 0.19 12.58 -12.69
CA LEU A 129 0.62 11.54 -11.76
C LEU A 129 -0.13 11.60 -10.42
N GLY A 130 -0.49 12.80 -9.94
CA GLY A 130 -1.11 13.00 -8.64
C GLY A 130 -2.44 12.24 -8.45
N PRO A 131 -3.44 12.42 -9.35
CA PRO A 131 -4.72 11.70 -9.26
C PRO A 131 -4.60 10.19 -9.35
N LYS A 132 -3.55 9.69 -10.04
CA LYS A 132 -3.26 8.26 -10.17
C LYS A 132 -2.50 7.68 -8.97
N GLY A 133 -2.06 8.50 -8.00
CA GLY A 133 -1.26 8.06 -6.87
C GLY A 133 0.19 7.73 -7.22
N LEU A 134 0.66 8.10 -8.41
CA LEU A 134 2.00 7.78 -8.93
C LEU A 134 3.05 8.87 -8.66
N MET A 135 2.66 9.97 -7.98
CA MET A 135 3.58 11.08 -7.71
C MET A 135 4.60 10.69 -6.65
N PRO A 136 5.92 10.75 -6.95
CA PRO A 136 6.97 10.45 -5.98
C PRO A 136 6.89 11.35 -4.75
N ASN A 137 7.20 10.81 -3.57
CA ASN A 137 7.15 11.54 -2.31
C ASN A 137 8.31 11.14 -1.39
N PRO A 138 8.99 12.11 -0.74
CA PRO A 138 10.05 11.82 0.23
C PRO A 138 9.58 10.99 1.43
N LYS A 139 8.33 11.19 1.90
CA LYS A 139 7.77 10.46 3.06
C LYS A 139 7.55 8.97 2.80
N SER A 140 7.32 8.58 1.54
CA SER A 140 7.23 7.17 1.13
C SER A 140 8.57 6.59 0.67
N GLY A 141 9.64 7.43 0.65
CA GLY A 141 10.97 7.02 0.23
C GLY A 141 11.08 6.75 -1.28
N THR A 142 10.17 7.34 -2.09
CA THR A 142 10.21 7.27 -3.55
C THR A 142 10.94 8.47 -4.16
N VAL A 143 11.34 9.47 -3.34
CA VAL A 143 12.29 10.53 -3.71
C VAL A 143 13.56 10.32 -2.89
N THR A 144 14.62 9.85 -3.52
CA THR A 144 15.87 9.50 -2.86
C THR A 144 17.05 9.54 -3.82
N PHE A 145 18.26 9.76 -3.28
CA PHE A 145 19.52 9.57 -4.01
C PHE A 145 19.97 8.11 -4.02
N ASP A 146 19.51 7.28 -3.08
CA ASP A 146 19.80 5.85 -3.01
C ASP A 146 18.74 5.07 -3.81
N VAL A 147 18.90 5.16 -5.14
CA VAL A 147 17.92 4.62 -6.08
C VAL A 147 17.91 3.09 -6.06
N ALA A 148 19.09 2.46 -5.96
CA ALA A 148 19.20 1.01 -5.95
C ALA A 148 18.44 0.38 -4.77
N LYS A 149 18.64 0.90 -3.57
CA LYS A 149 17.93 0.45 -2.38
C LYS A 149 16.42 0.63 -2.50
N ALA A 150 15.99 1.80 -2.99
CA ALA A 150 14.56 2.07 -3.19
C ALA A 150 13.91 1.07 -4.15
N ILE A 151 14.56 0.73 -5.27
CA ILE A 151 14.08 -0.26 -6.24
C ILE A 151 14.00 -1.65 -5.61
N GLN A 152 15.03 -2.06 -4.87
CA GLN A 152 15.05 -3.35 -4.18
C GLN A 152 13.91 -3.47 -3.16
N GLU A 153 13.70 -2.45 -2.33
CA GLU A 153 12.59 -2.42 -1.36
C GLU A 153 11.22 -2.49 -2.05
N ILE A 154 11.02 -1.74 -3.16
CA ILE A 154 9.78 -1.76 -3.93
C ILE A 154 9.52 -3.14 -4.51
N LYS A 155 10.53 -3.78 -5.10
CA LYS A 155 10.43 -5.14 -5.66
C LYS A 155 10.29 -6.21 -4.57
N ALA A 156 10.81 -5.96 -3.37
CA ALA A 156 10.60 -6.82 -2.19
C ALA A 156 9.17 -6.71 -1.62
N GLY A 157 8.34 -5.76 -2.09
CA GLY A 157 6.96 -5.61 -1.64
C GLY A 157 6.74 -4.46 -0.67
N LYS A 158 7.42 -3.33 -0.92
CA LYS A 158 7.13 -2.07 -0.21
C LYS A 158 5.75 -1.57 -0.56
N VAL A 159 4.93 -1.35 0.46
CA VAL A 159 3.58 -0.79 0.34
C VAL A 159 3.55 0.59 0.94
N GLU A 160 3.03 1.55 0.19
CA GLU A 160 2.75 2.89 0.70
C GLU A 160 1.37 2.90 1.36
N TYR A 161 1.26 3.54 2.53
CA TYR A 161 0.00 3.78 3.20
C TYR A 161 -0.24 5.27 3.41
N ARG A 162 -1.49 5.67 3.26
CA ARG A 162 -1.93 7.05 3.49
C ARG A 162 -3.34 7.03 4.08
N VAL A 163 -3.55 7.83 5.13
CA VAL A 163 -4.89 8.05 5.67
C VAL A 163 -5.76 8.81 4.66
N ASP A 164 -6.98 8.34 4.47
CA ASP A 164 -7.99 8.98 3.63
C ASP A 164 -8.74 10.12 4.37
N LYS A 165 -9.72 10.74 3.71
CA LYS A 165 -10.54 11.83 4.29
C LYS A 165 -11.44 11.35 5.43
N THR A 166 -11.68 10.05 5.56
CA THR A 166 -12.51 9.41 6.60
C THR A 166 -11.68 8.86 7.76
N ALA A 167 -10.38 9.19 7.79
CA ALA A 167 -9.41 8.72 8.76
C ALA A 167 -9.17 7.19 8.70
N ILE A 168 -9.29 6.59 7.51
CA ILE A 168 -9.05 5.17 7.28
C ILE A 168 -7.80 5.00 6.42
N VAL A 169 -7.00 4.00 6.76
CA VAL A 169 -5.89 3.49 5.93
C VAL A 169 -6.34 2.20 5.28
N HIS A 170 -6.17 2.09 3.98
CA HIS A 170 -6.48 0.91 3.17
C HIS A 170 -5.19 0.40 2.54
N CYS A 171 -4.80 -0.84 2.84
CA CYS A 171 -3.57 -1.44 2.34
C CYS A 171 -3.75 -2.91 1.96
N PRO A 172 -3.20 -3.35 0.82
CA PRO A 172 -3.10 -4.77 0.51
C PRO A 172 -2.04 -5.42 1.42
N ILE A 173 -2.35 -6.59 1.95
CA ILE A 173 -1.42 -7.38 2.77
C ILE A 173 -0.97 -8.69 2.10
N GLY A 174 -1.50 -8.98 0.93
CA GLY A 174 -1.08 -10.14 0.13
C GLY A 174 -2.21 -10.71 -0.71
N LYS A 175 -1.97 -11.90 -1.25
CA LYS A 175 -2.92 -12.65 -2.05
C LYS A 175 -3.52 -13.81 -1.25
N LYS A 176 -4.72 -14.26 -1.66
CA LYS A 176 -5.35 -15.46 -1.11
C LYS A 176 -4.40 -16.67 -1.13
N SER A 177 -3.61 -16.81 -2.18
CA SER A 177 -2.64 -17.89 -2.37
C SER A 177 -1.49 -17.92 -1.35
N PHE A 178 -1.27 -16.84 -0.58
CA PHE A 178 -0.23 -16.79 0.46
C PHE A 178 -0.51 -17.72 1.64
N GLY A 179 -1.78 -17.98 1.91
CA GLY A 179 -2.19 -18.68 3.14
C GLY A 179 -2.17 -17.75 4.36
N VAL A 180 -2.73 -18.25 5.47
CA VAL A 180 -2.97 -17.45 6.68
C VAL A 180 -1.68 -17.00 7.35
N GLU A 181 -0.67 -17.86 7.43
CA GLU A 181 0.61 -17.56 8.12
C GLU A 181 1.35 -16.38 7.52
N LYS A 182 1.53 -16.35 6.19
CA LYS A 182 2.20 -15.25 5.50
C LYS A 182 1.39 -13.95 5.57
N LEU A 183 0.06 -14.06 5.48
CA LEU A 183 -0.83 -12.92 5.63
C LEU A 183 -0.77 -12.34 7.05
N GLN A 184 -0.65 -13.18 8.08
CA GLN A 184 -0.51 -12.75 9.46
C GLN A 184 0.80 -12.01 9.70
N GLN A 185 1.91 -12.50 9.16
CA GLN A 185 3.21 -11.80 9.23
C GLN A 185 3.15 -10.41 8.58
N ASN A 186 2.53 -10.32 7.40
CA ASN A 186 2.34 -9.05 6.71
C ASN A 186 1.38 -8.12 7.47
N PHE A 187 0.32 -8.68 8.07
CA PHE A 187 -0.62 -7.94 8.92
C PHE A 187 0.09 -7.29 10.12
N HIS A 188 0.90 -8.06 10.87
CA HIS A 188 1.65 -7.55 12.01
C HIS A 188 2.66 -6.47 11.59
N ALA A 189 3.43 -6.70 10.51
CA ALA A 189 4.39 -5.71 10.00
C ALA A 189 3.73 -4.37 9.65
N LEU A 190 2.55 -4.41 9.02
CA LEU A 190 1.80 -3.21 8.68
C LEU A 190 1.20 -2.53 9.91
N MET A 191 0.63 -3.30 10.85
CA MET A 191 0.08 -2.76 12.10
C MET A 191 1.15 -2.11 12.97
N ASP A 192 2.32 -2.73 13.10
CA ASP A 192 3.47 -2.17 13.80
C ASP A 192 3.91 -0.82 13.19
N ALA A 193 4.00 -0.76 11.87
CA ALA A 193 4.36 0.47 11.16
C ALA A 193 3.32 1.58 11.41
N LEU A 194 2.02 1.25 11.39
CA LEU A 194 0.94 2.20 11.65
C LEU A 194 0.96 2.70 13.09
N VAL A 195 1.18 1.83 14.07
CA VAL A 195 1.25 2.21 15.50
C VAL A 195 2.47 3.11 15.75
N LYS A 196 3.62 2.79 15.18
CA LYS A 196 4.83 3.63 15.26
C LYS A 196 4.65 4.99 14.58
N ALA A 197 3.83 5.06 13.55
CA ALA A 197 3.52 6.31 12.83
C ALA A 197 2.48 7.20 13.53
N LYS A 198 2.06 6.89 14.78
CA LYS A 198 1.11 7.69 15.54
C LYS A 198 1.61 9.13 15.69
N PRO A 199 0.86 10.14 15.19
CA PRO A 199 1.21 11.54 15.41
C PRO A 199 1.14 11.94 16.88
N ALA A 200 2.05 12.80 17.35
CA ALA A 200 2.01 13.32 18.71
C ALA A 200 0.72 14.11 19.02
N ALA A 201 0.15 14.75 17.99
CA ALA A 201 -1.12 15.48 18.08
C ALA A 201 -2.35 14.57 18.23
N ALA A 202 -2.24 13.27 17.96
CA ALA A 202 -3.36 12.33 18.07
C ALA A 202 -3.65 11.99 19.54
N LYS A 203 -4.78 12.49 20.05
CA LYS A 203 -5.26 12.25 21.43
C LYS A 203 -6.23 11.06 21.49
N GLY A 204 -6.22 10.37 22.61
CA GLY A 204 -7.15 9.25 22.85
C GLY A 204 -6.79 7.97 22.12
N GLN A 205 -7.81 7.16 21.80
CA GLN A 205 -7.64 5.88 21.12
C GLN A 205 -7.24 6.07 19.68
N TYR A 206 -6.02 5.61 19.33
CA TYR A 206 -5.46 5.78 17.99
C TYR A 206 -6.03 4.78 16.98
N VAL A 207 -6.04 3.48 17.30
CA VAL A 207 -6.68 2.45 16.45
C VAL A 207 -8.13 2.29 16.90
N LYS A 208 -9.09 2.81 16.10
CA LYS A 208 -10.53 2.77 16.44
C LYS A 208 -11.20 1.48 16.00
N SER A 209 -10.92 1.04 14.78
CA SER A 209 -11.44 -0.23 14.26
C SER A 209 -10.50 -0.78 13.20
N VAL A 210 -10.46 -2.10 13.11
CA VAL A 210 -9.67 -2.83 12.12
C VAL A 210 -10.59 -3.83 11.43
N SER A 211 -10.47 -3.98 10.13
CA SER A 211 -11.17 -4.99 9.36
C SER A 211 -10.31 -5.54 8.24
N VAL A 212 -10.53 -6.80 7.92
CA VAL A 212 -9.86 -7.49 6.82
C VAL A 212 -10.91 -7.95 5.82
N SER A 213 -10.63 -7.80 4.54
CA SER A 213 -11.53 -8.30 3.48
C SER A 213 -10.75 -8.83 2.29
N SER A 214 -11.35 -9.74 1.53
CA SER A 214 -10.88 -10.06 0.20
C SER A 214 -11.55 -9.14 -0.85
N THR A 215 -10.97 -9.05 -2.04
CA THR A 215 -11.42 -8.14 -3.12
C THR A 215 -12.93 -8.22 -3.37
N MET A 216 -13.51 -9.42 -3.39
CA MET A 216 -14.93 -9.65 -3.67
C MET A 216 -15.69 -10.19 -2.46
N GLY A 217 -15.05 -10.31 -1.30
CA GLY A 217 -15.62 -10.88 -0.07
C GLY A 217 -16.17 -9.83 0.89
N PRO A 218 -16.91 -10.27 1.91
CA PRO A 218 -17.33 -9.44 3.03
C PRO A 218 -16.16 -9.15 3.97
N GLY A 219 -16.23 -8.00 4.68
CA GLY A 219 -15.24 -7.64 5.69
C GLY A 219 -15.46 -8.34 7.03
N ALA A 220 -14.40 -8.90 7.61
CA ALA A 220 -14.34 -9.42 8.97
C ALA A 220 -13.71 -8.37 9.90
N LYS A 221 -14.37 -8.07 11.02
CA LYS A 221 -13.87 -7.10 12.01
C LYS A 221 -12.84 -7.76 12.92
N VAL A 222 -11.70 -7.12 13.08
CA VAL A 222 -10.63 -7.55 13.99
C VAL A 222 -10.74 -6.79 15.31
N ASN A 223 -10.48 -7.47 16.42
CA ASN A 223 -10.43 -6.83 17.72
C ASN A 223 -9.23 -5.85 17.78
N PRO A 224 -9.47 -4.53 17.92
CA PRO A 224 -8.40 -3.53 17.89
C PRO A 224 -7.45 -3.60 19.10
N THR A 225 -7.80 -4.30 20.17
CA THR A 225 -6.92 -4.49 21.34
C THR A 225 -5.93 -5.64 21.18
N LYS A 226 -6.17 -6.55 20.22
CA LYS A 226 -5.37 -7.75 19.97
C LYS A 226 -4.58 -7.70 18.66
N VAL A 227 -4.42 -6.54 18.07
CA VAL A 227 -3.77 -6.40 16.74
C VAL A 227 -2.25 -6.55 16.78
N LEU A 228 -1.65 -6.52 17.95
CA LEU A 228 -0.20 -6.69 18.17
C LEU A 228 0.15 -7.98 18.95
N ASP A 229 -0.84 -8.79 19.30
CA ASP A 229 -0.67 -10.08 19.98
C ASP A 229 -0.21 -11.19 19.03
#